data_39a06d91ff990975b3a60753f4c9512a
#
_entry.id   39a06d91ff990975b3a60753f4c9512a
#
_cell.length_a   1.000
_cell.length_b   1.000
_cell.length_c   1.000
_cell.angle_alpha   90.00
_cell.angle_beta   90.00
_cell.angle_gamma   90.00
#
_symmetry.space_group_name_H-M   'P 1'
#
loop_
_entity.id
_entity.type
_entity.pdbx_description
1 polymer ?
#
loop_
_entity_poly.entity_id
_entity_poly.type
_entity_poly.pdbx_seq_one_letter_code
_entity_poly.pdbx_strand_id
1 'polypeptide(L)'
;MAKVFVYDQYTNNLLIYQLSENDVMPYAYGTTMRVREFRGSSNSSVLWTTTRAMEAWNLTRRSYGKGIYIGYAFKRIWEGGHGTASQHYAGVSFDVGQNVSSSERQRIWNAANNTGAWGYVEPISMTPTWVHFDRRYGTPACTGTTSGYPTLRRGAVSTYVLVLQDALNALGYTTYTLDGRFGANTERAVRAFQSNFGLSVDGIVGCRTWKKLTAAAVGIGRTQSVID
;
A
#
# COMPACT_ATOMS: atom_id res chain seq x y z
N MET A 1 -17.54 -6.05 -8.54
CA MET A 1 -16.28 -6.83 -8.63
C MET A 1 -15.10 -5.90 -8.40
N ALA A 2 -14.02 -6.40 -7.79
CA ALA A 2 -12.79 -5.66 -7.59
C ALA A 2 -11.70 -6.18 -8.52
N LYS A 3 -10.91 -5.28 -9.09
CA LYS A 3 -9.67 -5.60 -9.78
C LYS A 3 -8.54 -5.54 -8.76
N VAL A 4 -7.89 -6.67 -8.50
CA VAL A 4 -6.84 -6.79 -7.49
C VAL A 4 -5.51 -7.05 -8.17
N PHE A 5 -4.55 -6.14 -7.99
CA PHE A 5 -3.17 -6.36 -8.40
C PHE A 5 -2.39 -6.99 -7.25
N VAL A 6 -1.64 -8.03 -7.55
CA VAL A 6 -0.67 -8.60 -6.62
C VAL A 6 0.72 -8.50 -7.23
N TYR A 7 1.58 -7.70 -6.62
CA TYR A 7 2.98 -7.68 -7.02
C TYR A 7 3.68 -8.90 -6.43
N ASP A 8 4.05 -9.80 -7.32
CA ASP A 8 4.85 -10.97 -6.96
C ASP A 8 6.32 -10.58 -6.87
N GLN A 9 6.80 -10.49 -5.65
CA GLN A 9 8.16 -10.08 -5.33
C GLN A 9 9.22 -11.15 -5.64
N TYR A 10 8.81 -12.37 -5.95
CA TYR A 10 9.72 -13.45 -6.34
C TYR A 10 10.02 -13.44 -7.84
N THR A 11 9.00 -13.15 -8.64
CA THR A 11 9.11 -13.14 -10.11
C THR A 11 9.23 -11.74 -10.70
N ASN A 12 9.09 -10.69 -9.88
CA ASN A 12 9.05 -9.28 -10.28
C ASN A 12 7.93 -8.99 -11.29
N ASN A 13 6.78 -9.64 -11.13
CA ASN A 13 5.62 -9.48 -11.97
C ASN A 13 4.40 -8.97 -11.21
N LEU A 14 3.46 -8.35 -11.94
CA LEU A 14 2.14 -8.02 -11.43
C LEU A 14 1.12 -9.01 -11.97
N LEU A 15 0.42 -9.66 -11.06
CA LEU A 15 -0.70 -10.55 -11.31
C LEU A 15 -2.00 -9.77 -11.12
N ILE A 16 -3.01 -10.05 -11.93
CA ILE A 16 -4.29 -9.34 -11.93
C ILE A 16 -5.41 -10.34 -11.72
N TYR A 17 -6.28 -10.05 -10.75
CA TYR A 17 -7.44 -10.85 -10.41
C TYR A 17 -8.71 -10.02 -10.52
N GLN A 18 -9.82 -10.65 -10.97
CA GLN A 18 -11.16 -10.08 -10.91
C GLN A 18 -11.96 -10.85 -9.86
N LEU A 19 -12.30 -10.20 -8.76
CA LEU A 19 -12.84 -10.87 -7.58
C LEU A 19 -14.12 -10.17 -7.08
N SER A 20 -15.01 -10.94 -6.49
CA SER A 20 -16.14 -10.42 -5.74
C SER A 20 -15.72 -10.03 -4.31
N GLU A 21 -16.57 -9.29 -3.61
CA GLU A 21 -16.33 -8.87 -2.22
C GLU A 21 -16.15 -10.05 -1.25
N ASN A 22 -16.83 -11.17 -1.55
CA ASN A 22 -16.80 -12.36 -0.72
C ASN A 22 -15.70 -13.34 -1.06
N ASP A 23 -15.00 -13.12 -2.18
CA ASP A 23 -13.87 -13.97 -2.56
C ASP A 23 -12.70 -13.77 -1.60
N VAL A 24 -11.89 -14.81 -1.46
CA VAL A 24 -10.67 -14.76 -0.66
C VAL A 24 -9.64 -13.91 -1.38
N MET A 25 -8.94 -13.05 -0.64
CA MET A 25 -7.81 -12.31 -1.18
C MET A 25 -6.75 -13.27 -1.74
N PRO A 26 -6.16 -12.97 -2.90
CA PRO A 26 -5.09 -13.79 -3.44
C PRO A 26 -3.98 -13.96 -2.39
N TYR A 27 -3.47 -15.18 -2.29
CA TYR A 27 -2.45 -15.59 -1.30
C TYR A 27 -2.88 -15.55 0.17
N ALA A 28 -4.14 -15.23 0.50
CA ALA A 28 -4.68 -15.42 1.85
C ALA A 28 -5.14 -16.87 2.02
N TYR A 29 -4.34 -17.69 2.66
CA TYR A 29 -4.66 -19.10 2.84
C TYR A 29 -5.76 -19.34 3.88
N GLY A 30 -6.57 -20.38 3.68
CA GLY A 30 -7.56 -20.82 4.65
C GLY A 30 -8.68 -19.82 4.92
N THR A 31 -9.09 -19.03 3.93
CA THR A 31 -10.16 -18.01 4.04
C THR A 31 -9.92 -16.96 5.12
N THR A 32 -8.66 -16.65 5.41
CA THR A 32 -8.29 -15.74 6.50
C THR A 32 -8.52 -14.27 6.21
N MET A 33 -8.75 -13.90 4.95
CA MET A 33 -9.04 -12.53 4.52
C MET A 33 -9.86 -12.53 3.23
N ARG A 34 -10.97 -11.82 3.22
CA ARG A 34 -11.79 -11.59 2.02
C ARG A 34 -11.48 -10.22 1.40
N VAL A 35 -11.85 -10.05 0.13
CA VAL A 35 -11.67 -8.79 -0.60
C VAL A 35 -12.30 -7.62 0.17
N ARG A 36 -13.52 -7.76 0.68
CA ARG A 36 -14.20 -6.72 1.46
C ARG A 36 -13.44 -6.33 2.74
N GLU A 37 -12.78 -7.29 3.40
CA GLU A 37 -12.01 -7.03 4.62
C GLU A 37 -10.72 -6.27 4.30
N PHE A 38 -10.05 -6.64 3.22
CA PHE A 38 -8.87 -5.92 2.74
C PHE A 38 -9.22 -4.53 2.23
N ARG A 39 -10.31 -4.39 1.47
CA ARG A 39 -10.81 -3.09 1.00
C ARG A 39 -11.17 -2.17 2.17
N GLY A 40 -11.82 -2.71 3.21
CA GLY A 40 -12.33 -1.93 4.34
C GLY A 40 -13.24 -0.79 3.89
N SER A 41 -12.94 0.41 4.34
CA SER A 41 -13.70 1.64 4.03
C SER A 41 -13.27 2.35 2.73
N SER A 42 -12.38 1.75 1.91
CA SER A 42 -12.04 2.32 0.60
C SER A 42 -13.22 2.19 -0.37
N ASN A 43 -13.47 3.25 -1.15
CA ASN A 43 -14.47 3.25 -2.21
C ASN A 43 -13.92 2.73 -3.56
N SER A 44 -12.66 2.28 -3.59
CA SER A 44 -12.01 1.85 -4.82
C SER A 44 -12.50 0.49 -5.32
N SER A 45 -12.71 0.36 -6.61
CA SER A 45 -12.88 -0.92 -7.31
C SER A 45 -11.54 -1.57 -7.66
N VAL A 46 -10.42 -0.85 -7.47
CA VAL A 46 -9.06 -1.32 -7.76
C VAL A 46 -8.25 -1.36 -6.49
N LEU A 47 -7.73 -2.53 -6.16
CA LEU A 47 -6.93 -2.81 -4.96
C LEU A 47 -5.56 -3.35 -5.38
N TRP A 48 -4.58 -3.27 -4.49
CA TRP A 48 -3.29 -3.90 -4.68
C TRP A 48 -2.63 -4.32 -3.39
N THR A 49 -1.80 -5.35 -3.48
CA THR A 49 -0.96 -5.87 -2.40
C THR A 49 0.28 -6.58 -2.97
N THR A 50 1.05 -7.23 -2.11
CA THR A 50 2.21 -8.03 -2.50
C THR A 50 2.10 -9.46 -1.97
N THR A 51 2.77 -10.41 -2.64
CA THR A 51 2.86 -11.80 -2.17
C THR A 51 3.41 -11.85 -0.75
N ARG A 52 4.49 -11.13 -0.45
CA ARG A 52 5.13 -11.16 0.88
C ARG A 52 4.30 -10.53 1.99
N ALA A 53 3.47 -9.52 1.69
CA ALA A 53 2.54 -8.99 2.69
C ALA A 53 1.47 -10.03 3.06
N MET A 54 0.96 -10.77 2.08
CA MET A 54 -0.02 -11.83 2.29
C MET A 54 0.59 -13.05 2.99
N GLU A 55 1.83 -13.39 2.70
CA GLU A 55 2.57 -14.44 3.43
C GLU A 55 2.79 -14.06 4.90
N ALA A 56 3.21 -12.83 5.17
CA ALA A 56 3.37 -12.32 6.54
C ALA A 56 2.03 -12.34 7.31
N TRP A 57 0.93 -11.97 6.63
CA TRP A 57 -0.43 -12.12 7.17
C TRP A 57 -0.74 -13.57 7.56
N ASN A 58 -0.49 -14.52 6.66
CA ASN A 58 -0.75 -15.94 6.92
C ASN A 58 0.06 -16.47 8.12
N LEU A 59 1.33 -16.07 8.23
CA LEU A 59 2.18 -16.44 9.37
C LEU A 59 1.63 -15.87 10.68
N THR A 60 1.25 -14.60 10.69
CA THR A 60 0.65 -13.95 11.85
C THR A 60 -0.67 -14.61 12.26
N ARG A 61 -1.55 -14.90 11.31
CA ARG A 61 -2.82 -15.59 11.54
C ARG A 61 -2.61 -17.00 12.13
N ARG A 62 -1.63 -17.73 11.61
CA ARG A 62 -1.25 -19.06 12.12
C ARG A 62 -0.69 -18.96 13.54
N SER A 63 0.22 -18.03 13.78
CA SER A 63 0.84 -17.81 15.09
C SER A 63 -0.18 -17.41 16.17
N TYR A 64 -1.13 -16.54 15.80
CA TYR A 64 -2.19 -16.11 16.70
C TYR A 64 -3.26 -17.20 16.95
N GLY A 65 -3.52 -18.04 15.96
CA GLY A 65 -4.43 -19.20 16.05
C GLY A 65 -5.93 -18.87 16.03
N LYS A 66 -6.31 -17.60 15.90
CA LYS A 66 -7.71 -17.16 15.88
C LYS A 66 -7.98 -16.16 14.74
N GLY A 67 -9.27 -15.79 14.53
CA GLY A 67 -9.67 -14.68 13.67
C GLY A 67 -9.04 -13.36 14.14
N ILE A 68 -8.55 -12.56 13.20
CA ILE A 68 -8.07 -11.19 13.47
C ILE A 68 -9.00 -10.23 12.71
N TYR A 69 -9.62 -9.32 13.44
CA TYR A 69 -10.41 -8.25 12.84
C TYR A 69 -9.49 -7.24 12.17
N ILE A 70 -9.77 -6.93 10.91
CA ILE A 70 -9.03 -5.94 10.12
C ILE A 70 -9.85 -4.65 10.14
N GLY A 71 -9.36 -3.65 10.85
CA GLY A 71 -9.96 -2.34 10.85
C GLY A 71 -9.55 -1.52 9.64
N TYR A 72 -8.28 -1.71 9.21
CA TYR A 72 -7.73 -0.99 8.09
C TYR A 72 -6.63 -1.78 7.39
N ALA A 73 -6.70 -1.90 6.07
CA ALA A 73 -5.63 -2.51 5.28
C ALA A 73 -5.26 -1.67 4.05
N PHE A 74 -6.25 -1.17 3.30
CA PHE A 74 -6.03 -0.51 2.01
C PHE A 74 -6.75 0.83 1.91
N LYS A 75 -6.08 1.80 1.28
CA LYS A 75 -6.67 3.04 0.78
C LYS A 75 -5.97 3.50 -0.50
N ARG A 76 -6.71 4.17 -1.36
CA ARG A 76 -6.11 4.96 -2.44
C ARG A 76 -5.56 6.26 -1.85
N ILE A 77 -4.47 6.76 -2.39
CA ILE A 77 -3.81 7.97 -1.85
C ILE A 77 -4.73 9.20 -1.87
N TRP A 78 -5.55 9.35 -2.88
CA TRP A 78 -6.51 10.45 -3.02
C TRP A 78 -7.69 10.37 -2.02
N GLU A 79 -7.95 9.20 -1.43
CA GLU A 79 -8.94 9.04 -0.35
C GLU A 79 -8.43 9.60 0.98
N GLY A 80 -7.12 9.61 1.19
CA GLY A 80 -6.51 10.11 2.42
C GLY A 80 -6.76 9.20 3.63
N GLY A 81 -6.78 9.81 4.80
CA GLY A 81 -7.01 9.11 6.07
C GLY A 81 -5.74 8.62 6.77
N HIS A 82 -4.59 8.67 6.10
CA HIS A 82 -3.27 8.33 6.64
C HIS A 82 -2.22 9.38 6.28
N GLY A 83 -1.05 9.30 6.89
CA GLY A 83 0.08 10.17 6.59
C GLY A 83 0.60 10.00 5.16
N THR A 84 1.35 11.00 4.68
CA THR A 84 1.80 11.10 3.28
C THR A 84 2.65 9.94 2.78
N ALA A 85 3.32 9.21 3.67
CA ALA A 85 4.16 8.05 3.33
C ALA A 85 3.61 6.72 3.84
N SER A 86 2.28 6.65 4.05
CA SER A 86 1.63 5.49 4.63
C SER A 86 1.71 4.25 3.75
N GLN A 87 2.06 3.11 4.35
CA GLN A 87 2.12 1.82 3.68
C GLN A 87 0.72 1.24 3.35
N HIS A 88 -0.35 1.81 3.90
CA HIS A 88 -1.73 1.49 3.51
C HIS A 88 -2.00 1.87 2.05
N TYR A 89 -1.42 2.97 1.55
CA TYR A 89 -1.51 3.34 0.13
C TYR A 89 -0.76 2.37 -0.79
N ALA A 90 0.27 1.70 -0.26
CA ALA A 90 0.99 0.66 -1.00
C ALA A 90 0.34 -0.73 -0.89
N GLY A 91 -0.71 -0.88 -0.07
CA GLY A 91 -1.42 -2.14 0.14
C GLY A 91 -0.63 -3.20 0.88
N VAL A 92 0.31 -2.79 1.73
CA VAL A 92 1.20 -3.70 2.46
C VAL A 92 1.16 -3.51 3.98
N SER A 93 0.14 -2.83 4.47
CA SER A 93 -0.01 -2.43 5.87
C SER A 93 -1.37 -2.85 6.42
N PHE A 94 -1.43 -3.18 7.71
CA PHE A 94 -2.63 -3.62 8.39
C PHE A 94 -2.74 -2.98 9.78
N ASP A 95 -3.91 -2.42 10.06
CA ASP A 95 -4.35 -2.00 11.39
C ASP A 95 -5.43 -2.97 11.85
N VAL A 96 -5.17 -3.69 12.92
CA VAL A 96 -6.00 -4.83 13.34
C VAL A 96 -6.34 -4.78 14.83
N GLY A 97 -7.35 -5.56 15.24
CA GLY A 97 -7.64 -5.81 16.65
C GLY A 97 -8.33 -4.65 17.37
N GLN A 98 -9.00 -3.74 16.65
CA GLN A 98 -9.74 -2.63 17.24
C GLN A 98 -10.93 -3.10 18.08
N ASN A 99 -11.43 -4.31 17.82
CA ASN A 99 -12.63 -4.89 18.45
C ASN A 99 -12.32 -5.83 19.62
N VAL A 100 -11.06 -5.90 20.08
CA VAL A 100 -10.66 -6.82 21.17
C VAL A 100 -10.03 -6.06 22.33
N SER A 101 -9.87 -6.74 23.47
CA SER A 101 -9.23 -6.17 24.68
C SER A 101 -7.75 -5.83 24.45
N SER A 102 -7.18 -5.01 25.33
CA SER A 102 -5.75 -4.67 25.29
C SER A 102 -4.85 -5.91 25.45
N SER A 103 -5.26 -6.86 26.30
CA SER A 103 -4.52 -8.13 26.47
C SER A 103 -4.54 -8.97 25.19
N GLU A 104 -5.66 -9.01 24.50
CA GLU A 104 -5.75 -9.74 23.23
C GLU A 104 -5.00 -9.03 22.10
N ARG A 105 -4.99 -7.68 22.06
CA ARG A 105 -4.12 -6.91 21.16
C ARG A 105 -2.64 -7.21 21.39
N GLN A 106 -2.22 -7.31 22.67
CA GLN A 106 -0.84 -7.71 22.98
C GLN A 106 -0.49 -9.10 22.41
N ARG A 107 -1.44 -10.04 22.45
CA ARG A 107 -1.24 -11.37 21.86
C ARG A 107 -1.15 -11.33 20.33
N ILE A 108 -1.96 -10.49 19.67
CA ILE A 108 -1.84 -10.24 18.22
C ILE A 108 -0.49 -9.61 17.90
N TRP A 109 -0.08 -8.60 18.67
CA TRP A 109 1.22 -7.95 18.50
C TRP A 109 2.37 -8.94 18.64
N ASN A 110 2.36 -9.76 19.69
CA ASN A 110 3.35 -10.80 19.90
C ASN A 110 3.38 -11.80 18.71
N ALA A 111 2.22 -12.21 18.24
CA ALA A 111 2.10 -13.11 17.09
C ALA A 111 2.72 -12.48 15.82
N ALA A 112 2.45 -11.22 15.53
CA ALA A 112 3.04 -10.53 14.38
C ALA A 112 4.55 -10.37 14.54
N ASN A 113 4.99 -9.85 15.71
CA ASN A 113 6.39 -9.53 15.97
C ASN A 113 7.28 -10.80 15.93
N ASN A 114 6.81 -11.92 16.52
CA ASN A 114 7.57 -13.15 16.63
C ASN A 114 7.73 -13.91 15.29
N THR A 115 6.92 -13.57 14.27
CA THR A 115 7.11 -14.19 12.94
C THR A 115 8.37 -13.72 12.24
N GLY A 116 8.87 -12.52 12.55
CA GLY A 116 9.96 -11.88 11.81
C GLY A 116 9.63 -11.60 10.33
N ALA A 117 8.35 -11.78 9.94
CA ALA A 117 7.94 -11.66 8.54
C ALA A 117 7.60 -10.24 8.11
N TRP A 118 7.31 -9.35 9.05
CA TRP A 118 7.00 -7.94 8.80
C TRP A 118 8.26 -7.08 8.67
N GLY A 119 8.19 -6.05 7.85
CA GLY A 119 9.23 -5.03 7.76
C GLY A 119 9.21 -4.06 8.93
N TYR A 120 8.03 -3.88 9.52
CA TYR A 120 7.80 -3.07 10.70
C TYR A 120 6.58 -3.59 11.48
N VAL A 121 6.72 -3.68 12.79
CA VAL A 121 5.63 -3.88 13.75
C VAL A 121 5.70 -2.71 14.71
N GLU A 122 4.67 -1.87 14.71
CA GLU A 122 4.67 -0.66 15.52
C GLU A 122 4.62 -1.02 17.01
N PRO A 123 5.42 -0.36 17.88
CA PRO A 123 5.32 -0.57 19.31
C PRO A 123 3.89 -0.37 19.80
N ILE A 124 3.35 -1.33 20.54
CA ILE A 124 1.95 -1.31 20.97
C ILE A 124 1.60 -0.09 21.85
N SER A 125 2.60 0.50 22.48
CA SER A 125 2.44 1.75 23.24
C SER A 125 2.08 2.95 22.37
N MET A 126 2.42 2.92 21.07
CA MET A 126 2.10 3.98 20.11
C MET A 126 0.70 3.81 19.51
N THR A 127 0.17 2.57 19.52
CA THR A 127 -1.16 2.24 18.99
C THR A 127 -1.99 1.46 20.01
N PRO A 128 -2.39 2.08 21.15
CA PRO A 128 -3.01 1.36 22.26
C PRO A 128 -4.39 0.78 21.94
N THR A 129 -5.04 1.23 20.86
CA THR A 129 -6.38 0.79 20.47
C THR A 129 -6.41 -0.12 19.24
N TRP A 130 -5.26 -0.33 18.60
CA TRP A 130 -5.07 -1.29 17.49
C TRP A 130 -3.65 -1.84 17.48
N VAL A 131 -3.36 -2.74 16.57
CA VAL A 131 -2.01 -3.23 16.28
C VAL A 131 -1.68 -2.90 14.84
N HIS A 132 -0.58 -2.17 14.60
CA HIS A 132 -0.09 -1.84 13.29
C HIS A 132 1.12 -2.68 12.92
N PHE A 133 1.09 -3.25 11.72
CA PHE A 133 2.25 -3.87 11.11
C PHE A 133 2.22 -3.72 9.59
N ASP A 134 3.39 -3.61 8.97
CA ASP A 134 3.52 -3.51 7.53
C ASP A 134 4.70 -4.32 6.97
N ARG A 135 4.55 -4.67 5.71
CA ARG A 135 5.59 -5.36 4.93
C ARG A 135 6.21 -4.41 3.93
N ARG A 136 6.67 -3.23 4.42
CA ARG A 136 7.44 -2.28 3.61
C ARG A 136 8.64 -2.96 2.98
N TYR A 137 9.01 -2.53 1.78
CA TYR A 137 10.11 -3.11 1.03
C TYR A 137 10.84 -2.03 0.21
N GLY A 138 12.08 -2.34 -0.18
CA GLY A 138 12.96 -1.37 -0.80
C GLY A 138 13.53 -0.36 0.19
N THR A 139 14.62 0.30 -0.19
CA THR A 139 15.23 1.34 0.61
C THR A 139 14.47 2.66 0.41
N PRO A 140 14.03 3.34 1.49
CA PRO A 140 13.37 4.63 1.38
C PRO A 140 14.21 5.64 0.59
N ALA A 141 13.56 6.42 -0.27
CA ALA A 141 14.22 7.44 -1.08
C ALA A 141 14.82 8.59 -0.25
N CYS A 142 14.28 8.81 0.96
CA CYS A 142 14.77 9.82 1.89
C CYS A 142 15.79 9.20 2.84
N THR A 143 17.00 9.72 2.86
CA THR A 143 18.07 9.29 3.79
C THR A 143 17.70 9.59 5.25
N GLY A 144 18.14 8.74 6.16
CA GLY A 144 17.89 8.89 7.60
C GLY A 144 16.48 8.55 8.06
N THR A 145 15.64 7.95 7.20
CA THR A 145 14.32 7.46 7.56
C THR A 145 14.22 5.96 7.33
N THR A 146 13.46 5.28 8.19
CA THR A 146 13.07 3.87 8.01
C THR A 146 11.68 3.74 7.38
N SER A 147 10.99 4.86 7.19
CA SER A 147 9.65 4.95 6.60
C SER A 147 9.70 5.70 5.27
N GLY A 148 8.70 5.47 4.43
CA GLY A 148 8.59 6.11 3.12
C GLY A 148 8.68 5.12 1.98
N TYR A 149 8.68 5.66 0.77
CA TYR A 149 8.68 4.88 -0.46
C TYR A 149 10.07 4.86 -1.09
N PRO A 150 10.43 3.81 -1.84
CA PRO A 150 11.71 3.72 -2.50
C PRO A 150 11.83 4.70 -3.66
N THR A 151 13.06 4.96 -4.11
CA THR A 151 13.29 5.67 -5.36
C THR A 151 12.75 4.86 -6.54
N LEU A 152 11.96 5.52 -7.41
CA LEU A 152 11.42 4.90 -8.62
C LEU A 152 11.95 5.58 -9.87
N ARG A 153 12.14 4.78 -10.90
CA ARG A 153 12.55 5.23 -12.24
C ARG A 153 12.01 4.28 -13.30
N ARG A 154 12.12 4.65 -14.55
CA ARG A 154 11.70 3.82 -15.68
C ARG A 154 12.24 2.38 -15.57
N GLY A 155 11.36 1.40 -15.81
CA GLY A 155 11.63 -0.02 -15.66
C GLY A 155 11.20 -0.60 -14.30
N ALA A 156 10.89 0.22 -13.29
CA ALA A 156 10.40 -0.28 -12.00
C ALA A 156 9.01 -0.92 -12.15
N VAL A 157 8.81 -2.02 -11.40
CA VAL A 157 7.51 -2.72 -11.27
C VAL A 157 7.26 -2.93 -9.78
N SER A 158 6.15 -2.41 -9.25
CA SER A 158 5.83 -2.56 -7.82
C SER A 158 4.46 -1.97 -7.46
N THR A 159 3.98 -2.23 -6.23
CA THR A 159 2.84 -1.49 -5.69
C THR A 159 3.16 -0.02 -5.46
N TYR A 160 4.41 0.35 -5.23
CA TYR A 160 4.81 1.78 -5.14
C TYR A 160 4.68 2.51 -6.48
N VAL A 161 4.82 1.81 -7.60
CA VAL A 161 4.49 2.40 -8.92
C VAL A 161 2.98 2.61 -9.05
N LEU A 162 2.15 1.71 -8.51
CA LEU A 162 0.69 1.94 -8.45
C LEU A 162 0.36 3.18 -7.60
N VAL A 163 0.99 3.38 -6.44
CA VAL A 163 0.84 4.61 -5.64
C VAL A 163 1.25 5.84 -6.43
N LEU A 164 2.37 5.78 -7.14
CA LEU A 164 2.85 6.87 -7.99
C LEU A 164 1.85 7.22 -9.09
N GLN A 165 1.41 6.23 -9.86
CA GLN A 165 0.44 6.41 -10.95
C GLN A 165 -0.89 6.94 -10.41
N ASP A 166 -1.34 6.42 -9.26
CA ASP A 166 -2.56 6.87 -8.61
C ASP A 166 -2.49 8.34 -8.19
N ALA A 167 -1.40 8.74 -7.56
CA ALA A 167 -1.16 10.13 -7.16
C ALA A 167 -1.07 11.08 -8.35
N LEU A 168 -0.32 10.70 -9.40
CA LEU A 168 -0.20 11.51 -10.61
C LEU A 168 -1.54 11.68 -11.32
N ASN A 169 -2.29 10.59 -11.52
CA ASN A 169 -3.60 10.63 -12.15
C ASN A 169 -4.60 11.47 -11.35
N ALA A 170 -4.60 11.36 -10.03
CA ALA A 170 -5.46 12.17 -9.16
C ALA A 170 -5.17 13.68 -9.27
N LEU A 171 -3.93 14.06 -9.55
CA LEU A 171 -3.49 15.44 -9.77
C LEU A 171 -3.60 15.92 -11.23
N GLY A 172 -4.13 15.07 -12.12
CA GLY A 172 -4.30 15.41 -13.54
C GLY A 172 -3.08 15.17 -14.44
N TYR A 173 -2.01 14.57 -13.90
CA TYR A 173 -0.85 14.12 -14.69
C TYR A 173 -1.09 12.69 -15.17
N THR A 174 -1.81 12.54 -16.28
CA THR A 174 -2.23 11.23 -16.75
C THR A 174 -1.07 10.29 -17.09
N THR A 175 -1.11 9.10 -16.51
CA THR A 175 -0.24 7.97 -16.86
C THR A 175 -0.85 7.04 -17.92
N TYR A 176 -2.10 7.29 -18.31
CA TYR A 176 -2.96 6.51 -19.22
C TYR A 176 -3.37 5.14 -18.71
N THR A 177 -2.60 4.54 -17.83
CA THR A 177 -2.86 3.23 -17.24
C THR A 177 -2.51 3.23 -15.76
N LEU A 178 -3.23 2.44 -14.97
CA LEU A 178 -2.88 2.07 -13.61
C LEU A 178 -2.45 0.60 -13.66
N ASP A 179 -1.16 0.36 -13.95
CA ASP A 179 -0.63 -0.96 -14.24
C ASP A 179 0.59 -1.37 -13.38
N GLY A 180 1.05 -0.48 -12.51
CA GLY A 180 2.18 -0.71 -11.63
C GLY A 180 3.53 -0.87 -12.33
N ARG A 181 3.61 -0.44 -13.60
CA ARG A 181 4.83 -0.45 -14.40
C ARG A 181 5.28 0.97 -14.72
N PHE A 182 6.48 1.32 -14.33
CA PHE A 182 7.04 2.63 -14.63
C PHE A 182 7.52 2.65 -16.09
N GLY A 183 6.59 2.85 -17.02
CA GLY A 183 6.84 2.97 -18.44
C GLY A 183 7.07 4.41 -18.90
N ALA A 184 7.11 4.62 -20.21
CA ALA A 184 7.34 5.94 -20.81
C ALA A 184 6.24 6.95 -20.45
N ASN A 185 4.98 6.53 -20.35
CA ASN A 185 3.86 7.41 -19.98
C ASN A 185 3.98 7.86 -18.52
N THR A 186 4.34 6.96 -17.60
CA THR A 186 4.59 7.30 -16.21
C THR A 186 5.77 8.27 -16.09
N GLU A 187 6.87 8.03 -16.82
CA GLU A 187 8.02 8.95 -16.82
C GLU A 187 7.63 10.35 -17.32
N ARG A 188 6.85 10.44 -18.41
CA ARG A 188 6.38 11.71 -18.92
C ARG A 188 5.52 12.46 -17.89
N ALA A 189 4.61 11.76 -17.22
CA ALA A 189 3.78 12.32 -16.16
C ALA A 189 4.63 12.81 -14.97
N VAL A 190 5.65 12.06 -14.56
CA VAL A 190 6.61 12.48 -13.53
C VAL A 190 7.35 13.74 -13.93
N ARG A 191 7.90 13.81 -15.16
CA ARG A 191 8.60 15.02 -15.66
C ARG A 191 7.69 16.23 -15.71
N ALA A 192 6.45 16.08 -16.13
CA ALA A 192 5.47 17.16 -16.14
C ALA A 192 5.17 17.66 -14.71
N PHE A 193 4.97 16.72 -13.77
CA PHE A 193 4.80 17.05 -12.36
C PHE A 193 6.04 17.77 -11.80
N GLN A 194 7.24 17.26 -12.05
CA GLN A 194 8.49 17.86 -11.58
C GLN A 194 8.64 19.30 -12.10
N SER A 195 8.37 19.52 -13.39
CA SER A 195 8.42 20.85 -13.99
C SER A 195 7.45 21.83 -13.33
N ASN A 196 6.18 21.43 -13.13
CA ASN A 196 5.17 22.29 -12.54
C ASN A 196 5.41 22.62 -11.06
N PHE A 197 6.14 21.74 -10.34
CA PHE A 197 6.46 21.95 -8.94
C PHE A 197 7.89 22.46 -8.69
N GLY A 198 8.58 22.91 -9.74
CA GLY A 198 9.94 23.49 -9.62
C GLY A 198 10.99 22.51 -9.12
N LEU A 199 10.83 21.23 -9.44
CA LEU A 199 11.79 20.17 -9.12
C LEU A 199 12.74 19.92 -10.29
N SER A 200 13.84 19.22 -10.04
CA SER A 200 14.71 18.72 -11.13
C SER A 200 13.91 17.80 -12.05
N VAL A 201 13.87 18.10 -13.35
CA VAL A 201 13.08 17.35 -14.34
C VAL A 201 13.90 16.17 -14.86
N ASP A 202 14.15 15.21 -14.00
CA ASP A 202 14.99 14.03 -14.28
C ASP A 202 14.19 12.74 -14.54
N GLY A 203 12.86 12.77 -14.29
CA GLY A 203 12.00 11.60 -14.42
C GLY A 203 12.20 10.56 -13.32
N ILE A 204 12.95 10.89 -12.26
CA ILE A 204 13.24 10.01 -11.12
C ILE A 204 12.40 10.46 -9.92
N VAL A 205 11.67 9.54 -9.32
CA VAL A 205 10.87 9.81 -8.13
C VAL A 205 11.72 9.54 -6.89
N GLY A 206 12.57 10.49 -6.57
CA GLY A 206 13.38 10.50 -5.35
C GLY A 206 12.68 11.18 -4.17
N CYS A 207 13.41 11.42 -3.09
CA CYS A 207 12.86 11.98 -1.85
C CYS A 207 12.05 13.26 -2.05
N ARG A 208 12.59 14.23 -2.80
CA ARG A 208 11.93 15.52 -3.03
C ARG A 208 10.64 15.36 -3.84
N THR A 209 10.69 14.54 -4.89
CA THR A 209 9.53 14.27 -5.74
C THR A 209 8.43 13.57 -4.95
N TRP A 210 8.77 12.53 -4.17
CA TRP A 210 7.81 11.85 -3.31
C TRP A 210 7.15 12.81 -2.30
N LYS A 211 7.93 13.60 -1.58
CA LYS A 211 7.39 14.56 -0.59
C LYS A 211 6.39 15.53 -1.21
N LYS A 212 6.72 16.09 -2.38
CA LYS A 212 5.81 17.02 -3.08
C LYS A 212 4.57 16.32 -3.61
N LEU A 213 4.75 15.15 -4.23
CA LEU A 213 3.65 14.40 -4.83
C LEU A 213 2.64 13.94 -3.78
N THR A 214 3.12 13.30 -2.71
CA THR A 214 2.23 12.79 -1.67
C THR A 214 1.55 13.90 -0.88
N ALA A 215 2.26 15.00 -0.59
CA ALA A 215 1.66 16.17 0.04
C ALA A 215 0.53 16.80 -0.80
N ALA A 216 0.65 16.74 -2.14
CA ALA A 216 -0.38 17.24 -3.03
C ALA A 216 -1.54 16.27 -3.24
N ALA A 217 -1.29 14.95 -3.20
CA ALA A 217 -2.26 13.92 -3.60
C ALA A 217 -3.07 13.35 -2.43
N VAL A 218 -2.52 13.34 -1.20
CA VAL A 218 -3.21 12.74 -0.06
C VAL A 218 -4.51 13.48 0.26
N GLY A 219 -5.63 12.75 0.16
CA GLY A 219 -6.93 13.25 0.59
C GLY A 219 -7.56 14.34 -0.28
N ILE A 220 -7.05 14.56 -1.50
CA ILE A 220 -7.62 15.58 -2.40
C ILE A 220 -9.01 15.23 -2.95
N GLY A 221 -9.43 13.98 -2.75
CA GLY A 221 -10.65 13.47 -3.35
C GLY A 221 -10.48 13.11 -4.83
N ARG A 222 -11.55 12.59 -5.42
CA ARG A 222 -11.63 12.26 -6.85
C ARG A 222 -12.11 13.49 -7.62
N THR A 223 -11.19 14.27 -8.18
CA THR A 223 -11.54 15.49 -8.95
C THR A 223 -11.81 15.22 -10.43
N GLN A 224 -11.40 14.05 -10.95
CA GLN A 224 -11.64 13.57 -12.32
C GLN A 224 -11.87 12.07 -12.31
N SER A 225 -12.38 11.49 -13.41
CA SER A 225 -12.42 10.05 -13.61
C SER A 225 -11.00 9.49 -13.56
N VAL A 226 -10.59 9.04 -12.39
CA VAL A 226 -9.31 8.34 -12.20
C VAL A 226 -9.39 7.07 -13.03
N ILE A 227 -8.40 6.83 -13.85
CA ILE A 227 -8.30 5.62 -14.69
C ILE A 227 -8.16 4.42 -13.73
N ASP A 228 -9.17 3.58 -13.71
CA ASP A 228 -9.21 2.33 -12.94
C ASP A 228 -8.87 1.14 -13.85
#